data_072106f87fe1d4f2eeb2d1b509354244
#
_entry.id   072106f87fe1d4f2eeb2d1b509354244
#
_cell.length_a   1.000
_cell.length_b   1.000
_cell.length_c   1.000
_cell.angle_alpha   90.00
_cell.angle_beta   90.00
_cell.angle_gamma   90.00
#
_symmetry.space_group_name_H-M   'P 1'
#
loop_
_entity.id
_entity.type
_entity.pdbx_description
1 polymer ?
#
loop_
_entity_poly.entity_id
_entity_poly.type
_entity_poly.pdbx_seq_one_letter_code
_entity_poly.pdbx_strand_id
1 'polypeptide(L)'
;DGGMSDNARPALYDADYTVRLASRASTADAMLVRVAGKHCESGDIVVHDGYLPSDLALGDLVAVPATGAYCHSLSSNYNYLTRPAIVAVRHGAAELMVRRETIEDLLMRDMTFSAAPTPHEQEPTA
;
A
#
# COMPACT_ATOMS: atom_id res chain seq x y z
N ASP A 1 -5.00 3.11 -3.58
CA ASP A 1 -4.44 1.75 -3.67
C ASP A 1 -3.98 1.21 -2.33
N GLY A 2 -3.82 2.03 -1.30
CA GLY A 2 -3.53 1.62 0.07
C GLY A 2 -4.80 1.22 0.82
N GLY A 3 -4.62 0.78 2.09
CA GLY A 3 -5.70 0.42 2.96
C GLY A 3 -5.21 0.00 4.35
N MET A 4 -6.11 -0.59 5.12
CA MET A 4 -5.80 -1.04 6.48
C MET A 4 -4.69 -2.11 6.55
N SER A 5 -4.42 -2.81 5.46
CA SER A 5 -3.28 -3.75 5.39
C SER A 5 -1.92 -3.05 5.31
N ASP A 6 -1.89 -1.78 4.89
CA ASP A 6 -0.67 -0.97 4.80
C ASP A 6 -0.52 -0.05 6.02
N ASN A 7 -1.63 0.48 6.53
CA ASN A 7 -1.69 1.27 7.75
C ASN A 7 -2.86 0.80 8.63
N ALA A 8 -2.59 -0.13 9.52
CA ALA A 8 -3.60 -0.68 10.44
C ALA A 8 -3.90 0.22 11.64
N ARG A 9 -3.16 1.31 11.84
CA ARG A 9 -3.25 2.10 13.08
C ARG A 9 -4.58 2.82 13.28
N PRO A 10 -5.25 3.37 12.24
CA PRO A 10 -6.62 3.88 12.43
C PRO A 10 -7.58 2.82 12.94
N ALA A 11 -7.54 1.61 12.36
CA ALA A 11 -8.43 0.52 12.77
C ALA A 11 -8.11 -0.08 14.16
N LEU A 12 -6.82 -0.07 14.57
CA LEU A 12 -6.38 -0.70 15.83
C LEU A 12 -6.40 0.26 17.03
N TYR A 13 -6.16 1.55 16.79
CA TYR A 13 -5.88 2.53 17.86
C TYR A 13 -6.65 3.83 17.72
N ASP A 14 -7.57 3.92 16.75
CA ASP A 14 -8.24 5.19 16.40
C ASP A 14 -7.24 6.32 16.08
N ALA A 15 -6.08 5.94 15.46
CA ALA A 15 -5.05 6.91 15.15
C ALA A 15 -5.51 7.86 14.04
N ASP A 16 -5.48 9.15 14.32
CA ASP A 16 -5.80 10.17 13.34
C ASP A 16 -4.66 10.43 12.38
N TYR A 17 -5.02 10.50 11.10
CA TYR A 17 -4.11 10.87 10.03
C TYR A 17 -4.70 12.00 9.19
N THR A 18 -3.82 12.71 8.52
CA THR A 18 -4.20 13.74 7.54
C THR A 18 -3.91 13.22 6.13
N VAL A 19 -4.51 13.87 5.14
CA VAL A 19 -4.29 13.56 3.73
C VAL A 19 -3.97 14.84 2.96
N ARG A 20 -3.15 14.71 1.93
CA ARG A 20 -2.80 15.80 1.01
C ARG A 20 -2.85 15.32 -0.43
N LEU A 21 -3.30 16.19 -1.34
CA LEU A 21 -3.11 15.98 -2.77
C LEU A 21 -1.60 16.06 -3.09
N ALA A 22 -1.07 15.05 -3.77
CA ALA A 22 0.37 14.91 -4.03
C ALA A 22 0.74 15.00 -5.51
N SER A 23 -0.20 14.72 -6.43
CA SER A 23 0.07 14.68 -7.87
C SER A 23 0.14 16.06 -8.52
N ARG A 24 -0.52 17.07 -7.96
CA ARG A 24 -0.64 18.41 -8.54
C ARG A 24 -0.96 19.45 -7.48
N ALA A 25 -0.81 20.71 -7.83
CA ALA A 25 -1.37 21.82 -7.07
C ALA A 25 -2.84 22.05 -7.47
N SER A 26 -3.65 22.57 -6.55
CA SER A 26 -4.99 23.03 -6.82
C SER A 26 -5.27 24.30 -6.03
N THR A 27 -6.10 25.17 -6.60
CA THR A 27 -6.61 26.39 -5.98
C THR A 27 -8.11 26.29 -5.68
N ALA A 28 -8.72 25.12 -5.89
CA ALA A 28 -10.12 24.86 -5.60
C ALA A 28 -10.37 24.88 -4.07
N ASP A 29 -11.59 25.18 -3.69
CA ASP A 29 -12.00 25.16 -2.29
C ASP A 29 -11.81 23.79 -1.66
N ALA A 30 -11.50 23.76 -0.38
CA ALA A 30 -11.35 22.53 0.36
C ALA A 30 -12.70 21.87 0.62
N MET A 31 -12.79 20.57 0.42
CA MET A 31 -13.95 19.75 0.82
C MET A 31 -13.54 18.71 1.85
N LEU A 32 -14.45 18.40 2.78
CA LEU A 32 -14.28 17.32 3.75
C LEU A 32 -14.39 15.98 3.03
N VAL A 33 -13.42 15.11 3.27
CA VAL A 33 -13.34 13.79 2.67
C VAL A 33 -13.02 12.72 3.71
N ARG A 34 -13.43 11.50 3.40
CA ARG A 34 -12.95 10.28 4.07
C ARG A 34 -12.12 9.47 3.09
N VAL A 35 -10.94 9.04 3.51
CA VAL A 35 -10.08 8.21 2.68
C VAL A 35 -10.27 6.76 3.10
N ALA A 36 -10.94 6.00 2.26
CA ALA A 36 -11.14 4.57 2.43
C ALA A 36 -10.14 3.77 1.57
N GLY A 37 -9.79 2.59 2.03
CA GLY A 37 -8.94 1.67 1.30
C GLY A 37 -9.71 0.78 0.32
N LYS A 38 -9.06 -0.28 -0.11
CA LYS A 38 -9.57 -1.23 -1.13
C LYS A 38 -10.10 -2.54 -0.56
N HIS A 39 -10.08 -2.70 0.75
CA HIS A 39 -10.63 -3.90 1.38
C HIS A 39 -12.15 -3.85 1.44
N CYS A 40 -12.79 -5.01 1.35
CA CYS A 40 -14.23 -5.16 1.52
C CYS A 40 -14.59 -5.16 3.02
N GLU A 41 -14.20 -4.09 3.72
CA GLU A 41 -14.30 -3.93 5.17
C GLU A 41 -14.76 -2.53 5.53
N SER A 42 -15.74 -2.40 6.42
CA SER A 42 -16.22 -1.08 6.89
C SER A 42 -15.16 -0.31 7.69
N GLY A 43 -14.20 -1.02 8.31
CA GLY A 43 -13.08 -0.45 9.04
C GLY A 43 -11.87 -0.05 8.17
N ASP A 44 -11.93 -0.23 6.84
CA ASP A 44 -10.84 0.13 5.95
C ASP A 44 -10.84 1.63 5.65
N ILE A 45 -10.65 2.41 6.70
CA ILE A 45 -10.59 3.86 6.65
C ILE A 45 -9.20 4.30 7.10
N VAL A 46 -8.49 4.97 6.22
CA VAL A 46 -7.13 5.47 6.48
C VAL A 46 -7.15 6.87 7.07
N VAL A 47 -8.10 7.71 6.64
CA VAL A 47 -8.34 9.05 7.19
C VAL A 47 -9.83 9.24 7.36
N HIS A 48 -10.28 9.50 8.58
CA HIS A 48 -11.70 9.69 8.88
C HIS A 48 -12.22 11.03 8.40
N ASP A 49 -11.50 12.11 8.72
CA ASP A 49 -11.88 13.48 8.40
C ASP A 49 -10.65 14.22 7.87
N GLY A 50 -10.57 14.31 6.56
CA GLY A 50 -9.50 15.01 5.85
C GLY A 50 -10.05 16.11 4.96
N TYR A 51 -9.19 17.02 4.52
CA TYR A 51 -9.57 18.06 3.57
C TYR A 51 -8.75 17.93 2.30
N LEU A 52 -9.43 17.83 1.16
CA LEU A 52 -8.83 17.81 -0.17
C LEU A 52 -9.52 18.85 -1.07
N PRO A 53 -8.88 19.29 -2.14
CA PRO A 53 -9.52 20.21 -3.10
C PRO A 53 -10.79 19.61 -3.71
N SER A 54 -11.79 20.42 -3.91
CA SER A 54 -13.10 20.00 -4.47
C SER A 54 -13.03 19.59 -5.95
N ASP A 55 -11.93 19.89 -6.64
CA ASP A 55 -11.63 19.46 -8.00
C ASP A 55 -10.86 18.14 -8.09
N LEU A 56 -10.85 17.34 -7.01
CA LEU A 56 -10.23 16.01 -6.98
C LEU A 56 -10.82 15.12 -8.07
N ALA A 57 -9.95 14.43 -8.81
CA ALA A 57 -10.33 13.60 -9.93
C ALA A 57 -9.74 12.20 -9.84
N LEU A 58 -10.32 11.25 -10.59
CA LEU A 58 -9.76 9.91 -10.74
C LEU A 58 -8.34 9.99 -11.32
N GLY A 59 -7.42 9.26 -10.70
CA GLY A 59 -6.01 9.28 -11.05
C GLY A 59 -5.18 10.27 -10.25
N ASP A 60 -5.78 11.17 -9.46
CA ASP A 60 -5.03 11.98 -8.53
C ASP A 60 -4.36 11.11 -7.46
N LEU A 61 -3.11 11.46 -7.13
CA LEU A 61 -2.38 10.82 -6.04
C LEU A 61 -2.59 11.61 -4.75
N VAL A 62 -2.89 10.88 -3.69
CA VAL A 62 -2.97 11.44 -2.34
C VAL A 62 -1.88 10.85 -1.46
N ALA A 63 -1.37 11.63 -0.53
CA ALA A 63 -0.35 11.21 0.42
C ALA A 63 -0.90 11.34 1.85
N VAL A 64 -0.64 10.32 2.65
CA VAL A 64 -0.92 10.31 4.09
C VAL A 64 0.42 10.42 4.82
N PRO A 65 0.74 11.59 5.41
CA PRO A 65 2.01 11.81 6.09
C PRO A 65 2.14 10.99 7.38
N ALA A 66 3.38 10.87 7.88
CA ALA A 66 3.71 10.28 9.18
C ALA A 66 3.33 8.78 9.32
N THR A 67 3.31 8.04 8.21
CA THR A 67 3.04 6.60 8.18
C THR A 67 4.31 5.74 8.25
N GLY A 68 5.51 6.34 8.45
CA GLY A 68 6.78 5.61 8.50
C GLY A 68 6.97 4.78 9.76
N ALA A 69 6.51 5.27 10.90
CA ALA A 69 6.64 4.57 12.18
C ALA A 69 5.57 3.47 12.29
N TYR A 70 6.01 2.23 12.55
CA TYR A 70 5.19 1.04 12.78
C TYR A 70 4.38 0.51 11.60
N CYS A 71 3.97 1.32 10.63
CA CYS A 71 3.06 0.89 9.57
C CYS A 71 3.61 -0.30 8.79
N HIS A 72 4.89 -0.28 8.40
CA HIS A 72 5.48 -1.41 7.69
C HIS A 72 5.51 -2.69 8.55
N SER A 73 5.90 -2.60 9.83
CA SER A 73 5.97 -3.77 10.72
C SER A 73 4.59 -4.31 11.11
N LEU A 74 3.55 -3.46 11.12
CA LEU A 74 2.15 -3.84 11.35
C LEU A 74 1.43 -4.24 10.07
N SER A 75 2.04 -4.03 8.90
CA SER A 75 1.41 -4.37 7.62
C SER A 75 1.11 -5.86 7.52
N SER A 76 0.08 -6.19 6.79
CA SER A 76 -0.38 -7.56 6.61
C SER A 76 -0.68 -7.87 5.14
N ASN A 77 -0.84 -9.14 4.85
CA ASN A 77 -1.34 -9.61 3.56
C ASN A 77 -2.85 -9.93 3.64
N TYR A 78 -3.58 -9.17 4.45
CA TYR A 78 -5.02 -9.35 4.56
C TYR A 78 -5.69 -9.31 3.18
N ASN A 79 -6.63 -10.22 2.95
CA ASN A 79 -7.25 -10.48 1.64
C ASN A 79 -6.25 -10.83 0.51
N TYR A 80 -5.08 -11.38 0.85
CA TYR A 80 -4.00 -11.71 -0.10
C TYR A 80 -3.51 -10.51 -0.91
N LEU A 81 -3.58 -9.31 -0.34
CA LEU A 81 -2.98 -8.14 -0.95
C LEU A 81 -1.48 -8.08 -0.69
N THR A 82 -0.72 -7.78 -1.73
CA THR A 82 0.73 -7.63 -1.65
C THR A 82 1.11 -6.30 -1.00
N ARG A 83 2.16 -6.31 -0.16
CA ARG A 83 2.69 -5.09 0.44
C ARG A 83 3.34 -4.19 -0.62
N PRO A 84 3.18 -2.86 -0.51
CA PRO A 84 3.81 -1.92 -1.43
C PRO A 84 5.32 -1.86 -1.23
N ALA A 85 6.01 -1.27 -2.20
CA ALA A 85 7.42 -0.96 -2.09
C ALA A 85 7.68 0.17 -1.07
N ILE A 86 8.88 0.18 -0.48
CA ILE A 86 9.40 1.32 0.28
C ILE A 86 10.51 1.97 -0.53
N VAL A 87 10.37 3.25 -0.75
CA VAL A 87 11.30 4.05 -1.55
C VAL A 87 11.81 5.23 -0.73
N ALA A 88 13.12 5.36 -0.62
CA ALA A 88 13.73 6.57 -0.08
C ALA A 88 13.78 7.63 -1.18
N VAL A 89 13.38 8.86 -0.84
CA VAL A 89 13.45 10.00 -1.76
C VAL A 89 14.30 11.10 -1.13
N ARG A 90 15.36 11.47 -1.82
CA ARG A 90 16.27 12.54 -1.37
C ARG A 90 16.82 13.33 -2.55
N HIS A 91 16.76 14.66 -2.47
CA HIS A 91 17.28 15.57 -3.50
C HIS A 91 16.76 15.24 -4.93
N GLY A 92 15.51 14.85 -5.06
CA GLY A 92 14.91 14.49 -6.36
C GLY A 92 15.29 13.10 -6.89
N ALA A 93 16.11 12.35 -6.18
CA ALA A 93 16.44 10.96 -6.49
C ALA A 93 15.61 9.99 -5.67
N ALA A 94 15.28 8.83 -6.22
CA ALA A 94 14.54 7.76 -5.58
C ALA A 94 15.40 6.49 -5.53
N GLU A 95 15.42 5.84 -4.36
CA GLU A 95 16.15 4.60 -4.11
C GLU A 95 15.18 3.56 -3.53
N LEU A 96 15.15 2.38 -4.12
CA LEU A 96 14.32 1.27 -3.65
C LEU A 96 14.95 0.64 -2.40
N MET A 97 14.30 0.78 -1.25
CA MET A 97 14.73 0.17 0.01
C MET A 97 14.13 -1.22 0.21
N VAL A 98 12.83 -1.36 -0.09
CA VAL A 98 12.11 -2.63 -0.01
C VAL A 98 11.31 -2.77 -1.29
N ARG A 99 11.49 -3.89 -2.00
CA ARG A 99 10.71 -4.15 -3.21
C ARG A 99 9.24 -4.42 -2.87
N ARG A 100 8.36 -4.18 -3.82
CA ARG A 100 6.96 -4.61 -3.75
C ARG A 100 6.91 -6.15 -3.67
N GLU A 101 6.00 -6.69 -2.88
CA GLU A 101 5.70 -8.11 -2.90
C GLU A 101 5.04 -8.53 -4.21
N THR A 102 5.30 -9.77 -4.60
CA THR A 102 4.65 -10.43 -5.73
C THR A 102 3.65 -11.48 -5.21
N ILE A 103 2.87 -12.07 -6.10
CA ILE A 103 1.98 -13.19 -5.73
C ILE A 103 2.79 -14.40 -5.27
N GLU A 104 3.95 -14.64 -5.87
CA GLU A 104 4.85 -15.74 -5.48
C GLU A 104 5.33 -15.57 -4.03
N ASP A 105 5.57 -14.33 -3.57
CA ASP A 105 5.91 -14.08 -2.15
C ASP A 105 4.78 -14.52 -1.22
N LEU A 106 3.52 -14.32 -1.61
CA LEU A 106 2.36 -14.75 -0.82
C LEU A 106 2.22 -16.28 -0.79
N LEU A 107 2.56 -16.94 -1.89
CA LEU A 107 2.44 -18.39 -2.07
C LEU A 107 3.65 -19.16 -1.55
N MET A 108 4.72 -18.49 -1.13
CA MET A 108 5.98 -19.12 -0.72
C MET A 108 5.82 -20.18 0.39
N ARG A 109 4.78 -20.07 1.22
CA ARG A 109 4.47 -21.02 2.30
C ARG A 109 3.42 -22.07 1.91
N ASP A 110 2.88 -22.00 0.71
CA ASP A 110 1.89 -22.95 0.21
C ASP A 110 2.61 -24.18 -0.36
N MET A 111 2.52 -25.29 0.34
CA MET A 111 3.17 -26.53 -0.08
C MET A 111 2.49 -27.23 -1.25
N THR A 112 1.32 -26.75 -1.67
CA THR A 112 0.63 -27.23 -2.88
C THR A 112 1.04 -26.45 -4.11
N PHE A 113 1.64 -25.26 -3.94
CA PHE A 113 2.22 -24.47 -5.00
C PHE A 113 3.66 -24.96 -5.27
N SER A 114 3.80 -25.86 -6.20
CA SER A 114 5.11 -26.24 -6.73
C SER A 114 5.39 -25.34 -7.93
N ALA A 115 6.40 -24.47 -7.82
CA ALA A 115 6.96 -23.86 -9.02
C ALA A 115 7.29 -24.97 -10.01
N ALA A 116 6.82 -24.88 -11.26
CA ALA A 116 7.15 -25.84 -12.29
C ALA A 116 8.68 -26.00 -12.32
N PRO A 117 9.21 -27.25 -12.33
CA PRO A 117 10.65 -27.45 -12.32
C PRO A 117 11.27 -26.69 -13.49
N THR A 118 12.30 -25.92 -13.21
CA THR A 118 13.08 -25.25 -14.24
C THR A 118 13.59 -26.29 -15.25
N PRO A 119 13.57 -26.03 -16.56
CA PRO A 119 13.92 -27.01 -17.60
C PRO A 119 15.36 -27.56 -17.54
N HIS A 120 16.13 -27.22 -16.53
CA HIS A 120 17.55 -27.62 -16.38
C HIS A 120 17.79 -28.84 -15.47
N GLU A 121 16.77 -29.44 -14.86
CA GLU A 121 16.95 -30.61 -13.97
C GLU A 121 16.47 -31.91 -14.59
N GLN A 122 16.49 -32.06 -15.92
CA GLN A 122 16.43 -33.35 -16.55
C GLN A 122 17.85 -33.83 -16.82
N GLU A 123 18.44 -34.52 -15.85
CA GLU A 123 19.64 -35.31 -16.10
C GLU A 123 19.34 -36.34 -17.19
N PRO A 124 20.22 -36.51 -18.18
CA PRO A 124 20.07 -37.57 -19.15
C PRO A 124 20.31 -38.91 -18.46
N THR A 125 19.28 -39.72 -18.35
CA THR A 125 19.41 -41.13 -18.00
C THR A 125 20.23 -41.83 -19.08
N ALA A 126 21.36 -42.36 -18.66
CA ALA A 126 22.25 -43.21 -19.44
C ALA A 126 21.58 -44.53 -19.89
#